data_35b6224bd02619cae64f50514cfe1a50
#
_entry.id   35b6224bd02619cae64f50514cfe1a50
#
_cell.length_a   1.000
_cell.length_b   1.000
_cell.length_c   1.000
_cell.angle_alpha   90.00
_cell.angle_beta   90.00
_cell.angle_gamma   90.00
#
_symmetry.space_group_name_H-M   'P 1'
#
loop_
_entity.id
_entity.type
_entity.pdbx_description
1 polymer ?
#
loop_
_entity_poly.entity_id
_entity_poly.type
_entity_poly.pdbx_seq_one_letter_code
_entity_poly.pdbx_strand_id
1 'polypeptide(L)'
;MSTTETKTGLDGVAAVVKQAPGRGLPPVHLWHPAHCGEIDIVIARNGQWFHEGTPIGREALVRLFSTVLRKDPDGYYLVTPVEMMKITVEDAPFTAVQVDRVGEALSFTTNVGDVVEAGPDNAIRVSADPVTGEPRPYLHVRRGLEARLRRPVFYELVEMAKERDTPQGPTLGVTSNGVWFPVGPAKAHLL
;
A
#
# COMPACT_ATOMS: atom_id res chain seq x y z
N MET A 1 -20.86 -13.01 38.26
CA MET A 1 -20.78 -13.24 36.80
C MET A 1 -19.77 -12.24 36.25
N SER A 2 -18.54 -12.69 36.08
CA SER A 2 -17.41 -11.83 35.65
C SER A 2 -17.42 -11.76 34.14
N THR A 3 -17.71 -10.59 33.62
CA THR A 3 -17.55 -10.28 32.20
C THR A 3 -16.05 -10.12 31.96
N THR A 4 -15.44 -11.11 31.33
CA THR A 4 -14.05 -11.01 30.88
C THR A 4 -14.03 -10.09 29.68
N GLU A 5 -13.74 -8.82 29.86
CA GLU A 5 -13.35 -7.93 28.78
C GLU A 5 -12.05 -8.48 28.19
N THR A 6 -12.16 -9.11 27.05
CA THR A 6 -11.00 -9.50 26.25
C THR A 6 -10.37 -8.21 25.72
N LYS A 7 -9.35 -7.73 26.42
CA LYS A 7 -8.50 -6.65 25.95
C LYS A 7 -7.87 -7.10 24.62
N THR A 8 -8.46 -6.65 23.50
CA THR A 8 -7.93 -6.88 22.16
C THR A 8 -6.69 -5.99 21.98
N GLY A 9 -5.58 -6.41 22.57
CA GLY A 9 -4.29 -5.78 22.35
C GLY A 9 -3.62 -6.28 21.07
N LEU A 10 -2.57 -5.59 20.61
CA LEU A 10 -1.76 -5.98 19.46
C LEU A 10 -1.33 -7.45 19.48
N ASP A 11 -1.02 -7.98 20.66
CA ASP A 11 -0.60 -9.38 20.84
C ASP A 11 -1.74 -10.38 20.58
N GLY A 12 -2.99 -10.00 20.85
CA GLY A 12 -4.16 -10.83 20.55
C GLY A 12 -4.37 -10.96 19.03
N VAL A 13 -4.33 -9.85 18.31
CA VAL A 13 -4.43 -9.84 16.84
C VAL A 13 -3.25 -10.61 16.23
N ALA A 14 -2.04 -10.40 16.72
CA ALA A 14 -0.85 -11.11 16.24
C ALA A 14 -0.95 -12.63 16.46
N ALA A 15 -1.49 -13.07 17.59
CA ALA A 15 -1.66 -14.49 17.88
C ALA A 15 -2.65 -15.16 16.92
N VAL A 16 -3.78 -14.50 16.60
CA VAL A 16 -4.77 -15.03 15.66
C VAL A 16 -4.21 -15.09 14.24
N VAL A 17 -3.47 -14.07 13.81
CA VAL A 17 -2.86 -14.04 12.47
C VAL A 17 -1.82 -15.14 12.30
N LYS A 18 -1.01 -15.43 13.31
CA LYS A 18 -0.03 -16.52 13.28
C LYS A 18 -0.65 -17.91 13.16
N GLN A 19 -1.91 -18.07 13.54
CA GLN A 19 -2.64 -19.34 13.46
C GLN A 19 -3.34 -19.55 12.11
N ALA A 20 -3.33 -18.56 11.22
CA ALA A 20 -3.94 -18.71 9.90
C ALA A 20 -3.17 -19.76 9.08
N PRO A 21 -3.83 -20.86 8.66
CA PRO A 21 -3.16 -21.94 7.92
C PRO A 21 -2.88 -21.50 6.48
N GLY A 22 -1.68 -21.71 6.00
CA GLY A 22 -1.33 -21.60 4.59
C GLY A 22 0.01 -20.93 4.28
N ARG A 23 0.61 -21.35 3.18
CA ARG A 23 1.73 -20.63 2.57
C ARG A 23 1.15 -19.50 1.71
N GLY A 24 1.43 -18.25 2.03
CA GLY A 24 0.99 -17.08 1.29
C GLY A 24 0.15 -16.10 2.12
N LEU A 25 -0.45 -15.13 1.44
CA LEU A 25 -1.29 -14.13 2.09
C LEU A 25 -2.63 -14.75 2.52
N PRO A 26 -3.11 -14.44 3.74
CA PRO A 26 -4.41 -14.90 4.21
C PRO A 26 -5.54 -14.42 3.28
N PRO A 27 -6.61 -15.22 3.10
CA PRO A 27 -7.74 -14.89 2.23
C PRO A 27 -8.72 -13.92 2.94
N VAL A 28 -8.24 -12.74 3.32
CA VAL A 28 -9.00 -11.74 4.09
C VAL A 28 -10.32 -11.31 3.41
N HIS A 29 -10.39 -11.42 2.08
CA HIS A 29 -11.59 -11.10 1.31
C HIS A 29 -12.72 -12.11 1.50
N LEU A 30 -12.41 -13.31 1.99
CA LEU A 30 -13.39 -14.36 2.29
C LEU A 30 -13.88 -14.32 3.74
N TRP A 31 -13.26 -13.52 4.59
CA TRP A 31 -13.59 -13.44 6.00
C TRP A 31 -14.63 -12.35 6.26
N HIS A 32 -15.73 -12.73 6.87
CA HIS A 32 -16.85 -11.86 7.24
C HIS A 32 -17.18 -12.04 8.72
N PRO A 33 -16.27 -11.64 9.62
CA PRO A 33 -16.49 -11.81 11.06
C PRO A 33 -17.66 -10.96 11.56
N ALA A 34 -18.39 -11.50 12.52
CA ALA A 34 -19.52 -10.78 13.13
C ALA A 34 -19.05 -9.66 14.06
N HIS A 35 -17.88 -9.79 14.66
CA HIS A 35 -17.32 -8.77 15.54
C HIS A 35 -16.58 -7.71 14.72
N CYS A 36 -17.08 -6.48 14.79
CA CYS A 36 -16.46 -5.31 14.17
C CYS A 36 -16.18 -4.29 15.27
N GLY A 37 -14.95 -3.77 15.30
CA GLY A 37 -14.52 -2.75 16.25
C GLY A 37 -13.53 -1.78 15.64
N GLU A 38 -12.93 -0.98 16.50
CA GLU A 38 -11.87 -0.03 16.15
C GLU A 38 -10.65 -0.28 17.02
N ILE A 39 -9.47 -0.06 16.45
CA ILE A 39 -8.21 -0.07 17.17
C ILE A 39 -7.42 1.18 16.78
N ASP A 40 -6.79 1.82 17.76
CA ASP A 40 -5.96 3.00 17.50
C ASP A 40 -4.63 2.60 16.87
N ILE A 41 -4.70 2.20 15.61
CA ILE A 41 -3.56 2.02 14.73
C ILE A 41 -3.65 3.05 13.62
N VAL A 42 -2.56 3.76 13.39
CA VAL A 42 -2.42 4.75 12.32
C VAL A 42 -1.24 4.36 11.43
N ILE A 43 -1.50 4.27 10.13
CA ILE A 43 -0.44 4.21 9.12
C ILE A 43 -0.25 5.62 8.58
N ALA A 44 0.87 6.24 8.94
CA ALA A 44 1.20 7.60 8.53
C ALA A 44 1.59 7.66 7.04
N ARG A 45 1.60 8.87 6.48
CA ARG A 45 1.96 9.13 5.06
C ARG A 45 3.33 8.61 4.65
N ASN A 46 4.25 8.55 5.60
CA ASN A 46 5.60 8.02 5.38
C ASN A 46 5.68 6.49 5.46
N GLY A 47 4.56 5.81 5.72
CA GLY A 47 4.47 4.36 5.87
C GLY A 47 4.77 3.84 7.27
N GLN A 48 5.04 4.69 8.25
CA GLN A 48 5.26 4.29 9.63
C GLN A 48 3.94 3.95 10.33
N TRP A 49 3.95 2.88 11.09
CA TRP A 49 2.80 2.41 11.87
C TRP A 49 2.90 2.87 13.31
N PHE A 50 1.79 3.35 13.85
CA PHE A 50 1.65 3.79 15.24
C PHE A 50 0.52 3.01 15.91
N HIS A 51 0.69 2.75 17.20
CA HIS A 51 -0.35 2.24 18.08
C HIS A 51 -0.45 3.14 19.30
N GLU A 52 -1.65 3.69 19.55
CA GLU A 52 -1.88 4.64 20.64
C GLU A 52 -0.84 5.78 20.67
N GLY A 53 -0.52 6.32 19.48
CA GLY A 53 0.44 7.40 19.30
C GLY A 53 1.91 7.00 19.38
N THR A 54 2.22 5.72 19.67
CA THR A 54 3.59 5.22 19.78
C THR A 54 3.99 4.44 18.51
N PRO A 55 5.16 4.71 17.92
CA PRO A 55 5.64 3.95 16.76
C PRO A 55 5.78 2.45 17.07
N ILE A 56 5.30 1.62 16.16
CA ILE A 56 5.51 0.17 16.23
C ILE A 56 6.90 -0.14 15.68
N GLY A 57 7.87 -0.33 16.57
CA GLY A 57 9.27 -0.55 16.21
C GLY A 57 9.60 -1.98 15.76
N ARG A 58 8.69 -2.94 15.95
CA ARG A 58 8.88 -4.35 15.55
C ARG A 58 8.45 -4.54 14.10
N GLU A 59 9.39 -4.54 13.17
CA GLU A 59 9.12 -4.73 11.74
C GLU A 59 8.37 -6.04 11.45
N ALA A 60 8.72 -7.12 12.12
CA ALA A 60 8.04 -8.41 11.97
C ALA A 60 6.54 -8.31 12.32
N LEU A 61 6.17 -7.49 13.29
CA LEU A 61 4.77 -7.26 13.67
C LEU A 61 4.04 -6.44 12.61
N VAL A 62 4.67 -5.38 12.09
CA VAL A 62 4.13 -4.58 10.99
C VAL A 62 3.91 -5.44 9.74
N ARG A 63 4.88 -6.27 9.37
CA ARG A 63 4.75 -7.23 8.25
C ARG A 63 3.58 -8.19 8.47
N LEU A 64 3.44 -8.72 9.69
CA LEU A 64 2.35 -9.61 10.03
C LEU A 64 0.99 -8.94 9.87
N PHE A 65 0.80 -7.73 10.41
CA PHE A 65 -0.43 -6.96 10.29
C PHE A 65 -0.73 -6.59 8.84
N SER A 66 0.28 -6.28 8.03
CA SER A 66 0.09 -5.97 6.62
C SER A 66 -0.53 -7.12 5.83
N THR A 67 -0.33 -8.36 6.25
CA THR A 67 -0.91 -9.54 5.60
C THR A 67 -2.42 -9.68 5.78
N VAL A 68 -2.97 -9.09 6.84
CA VAL A 68 -4.41 -9.12 7.16
C VAL A 68 -5.11 -7.79 6.91
N LEU A 69 -4.41 -6.86 6.29
CA LEU A 69 -4.97 -5.58 5.91
C LEU A 69 -5.98 -5.75 4.76
N ARG A 70 -7.14 -5.10 4.89
CA ARG A 70 -8.18 -5.06 3.88
C ARG A 70 -8.72 -3.64 3.71
N LYS A 71 -8.98 -3.26 2.46
CA LYS A 71 -9.69 -2.03 2.14
C LYS A 71 -11.14 -2.34 1.82
N ASP A 72 -12.05 -1.73 2.58
CA ASP A 72 -13.48 -1.73 2.34
C ASP A 72 -13.93 -0.34 1.86
N PRO A 73 -15.17 -0.17 1.35
CA PRO A 73 -15.64 1.13 0.85
C PRO A 73 -15.58 2.26 1.88
N ASP A 74 -15.69 1.94 3.17
CA ASP A 74 -15.72 2.90 4.29
C ASP A 74 -14.41 3.02 5.05
N GLY A 75 -13.35 2.32 4.62
CA GLY A 75 -12.04 2.45 5.23
C GLY A 75 -11.16 1.20 5.19
N TYR A 76 -10.17 1.21 6.05
CA TYR A 76 -9.17 0.13 6.15
C TYR A 76 -9.37 -0.66 7.45
N TYR A 77 -9.16 -1.96 7.36
CA TYR A 77 -9.37 -2.89 8.45
C TYR A 77 -8.24 -3.90 8.55
N LEU A 78 -7.94 -4.31 9.78
CA LEU A 78 -7.22 -5.55 10.06
C LEU A 78 -8.28 -6.65 10.27
N VAL A 79 -8.24 -7.69 9.46
CA VAL A 79 -9.28 -8.71 9.41
C VAL A 79 -8.72 -10.07 9.78
N THR A 80 -9.40 -10.75 10.69
CA THR A 80 -9.18 -12.14 11.06
C THR A 80 -10.49 -12.93 10.88
N PRO A 81 -10.48 -14.27 10.96
CA PRO A 81 -11.73 -15.02 10.89
C PRO A 81 -12.76 -14.68 11.97
N VAL A 82 -12.32 -14.09 13.11
CA VAL A 82 -13.17 -13.86 14.27
C VAL A 82 -13.52 -12.38 14.49
N GLU A 83 -12.72 -11.46 13.97
CA GLU A 83 -12.94 -10.02 14.15
C GLU A 83 -12.37 -9.18 13.00
N MET A 84 -12.93 -8.00 12.81
CA MET A 84 -12.35 -6.96 11.96
C MET A 84 -12.27 -5.66 12.75
N MET A 85 -11.10 -5.04 12.72
CA MET A 85 -10.78 -3.83 13.47
C MET A 85 -10.44 -2.70 12.50
N LYS A 86 -11.22 -1.62 12.56
CA LYS A 86 -10.96 -0.43 11.74
C LYS A 86 -9.71 0.27 12.21
N ILE A 87 -8.89 0.69 11.25
CA ILE A 87 -7.66 1.48 11.47
C ILE A 87 -7.70 2.77 10.65
N THR A 88 -6.77 3.66 10.91
CA THR A 88 -6.58 4.89 10.14
C THR A 88 -5.40 4.76 9.20
N VAL A 89 -5.59 5.12 7.93
CA VAL A 89 -4.53 5.23 6.92
C VAL A 89 -4.57 6.64 6.36
N GLU A 90 -3.50 7.40 6.56
CA GLU A 90 -3.45 8.83 6.20
C GLU A 90 -3.39 9.07 4.69
N ASP A 91 -2.76 8.18 3.93
CA ASP A 91 -2.63 8.29 2.48
C ASP A 91 -2.73 6.88 1.84
N ALA A 92 -1.64 6.13 1.77
CA ALA A 92 -1.60 4.77 1.28
C ALA A 92 -1.09 3.82 2.36
N PRO A 93 -1.56 2.55 2.39
CA PRO A 93 -1.15 1.61 3.43
C PRO A 93 0.31 1.18 3.32
N PHE A 94 0.91 1.30 2.12
CA PHE A 94 2.31 0.94 1.87
C PHE A 94 3.08 2.10 1.26
N THR A 95 4.42 1.99 1.30
CA THR A 95 5.32 2.82 0.50
C THR A 95 6.21 1.95 -0.37
N ALA A 96 6.41 2.32 -1.64
CA ALA A 96 7.42 1.71 -2.49
C ALA A 96 8.77 2.36 -2.20
N VAL A 97 9.73 1.55 -1.80
CA VAL A 97 11.06 2.00 -1.33
C VAL A 97 12.16 1.76 -2.35
N GLN A 98 11.89 0.96 -3.37
CA GLN A 98 12.83 0.61 -4.42
C GLN A 98 12.08 0.29 -5.71
N VAL A 99 12.70 0.58 -6.85
CA VAL A 99 12.25 0.15 -8.18
C VAL A 99 13.45 -0.36 -8.97
N ASP A 100 13.28 -1.51 -9.61
CA ASP A 100 14.29 -2.12 -10.49
C ASP A 100 13.65 -2.51 -11.82
N ARG A 101 14.42 -2.40 -12.90
CA ARG A 101 14.02 -2.99 -14.17
C ARG A 101 14.50 -4.42 -14.26
N VAL A 102 13.57 -5.35 -14.36
CA VAL A 102 13.82 -6.79 -14.50
C VAL A 102 13.19 -7.26 -15.81
N GLY A 103 14.01 -7.40 -16.85
CA GLY A 103 13.51 -7.69 -18.19
C GLY A 103 12.58 -6.58 -18.70
N GLU A 104 11.35 -6.94 -19.04
CA GLU A 104 10.31 -6.00 -19.48
C GLU A 104 9.47 -5.43 -18.34
N ALA A 105 9.70 -5.87 -17.10
CA ALA A 105 8.97 -5.44 -15.93
C ALA A 105 9.70 -4.34 -15.14
N LEU A 106 8.91 -3.49 -14.50
CA LEU A 106 9.34 -2.64 -13.39
C LEU A 106 8.91 -3.32 -12.09
N SER A 107 9.89 -3.76 -11.31
CA SER A 107 9.70 -4.45 -10.05
C SER A 107 9.88 -3.47 -8.88
N PHE A 108 8.88 -3.38 -8.03
CA PHE A 108 8.88 -2.49 -6.87
C PHE A 108 8.94 -3.29 -5.58
N THR A 109 9.73 -2.80 -4.63
CA THR A 109 9.76 -3.35 -3.27
C THR A 109 9.06 -2.39 -2.32
N THR A 110 8.15 -2.92 -1.50
CA THR A 110 7.44 -2.12 -0.49
C THR A 110 8.19 -2.12 0.85
N ASN A 111 7.82 -1.17 1.71
CA ASN A 111 8.36 -1.06 3.07
C ASN A 111 8.05 -2.25 3.98
N VAL A 112 7.10 -3.10 3.60
CA VAL A 112 6.77 -4.35 4.33
C VAL A 112 7.37 -5.59 3.66
N GLY A 113 8.14 -5.41 2.58
CA GLY A 113 8.88 -6.46 1.91
C GLY A 113 8.14 -7.16 0.77
N ASP A 114 6.96 -6.68 0.38
CA ASP A 114 6.29 -7.17 -0.84
C ASP A 114 7.10 -6.75 -2.07
N VAL A 115 7.21 -7.65 -3.04
CA VAL A 115 7.77 -7.36 -4.35
C VAL A 115 6.64 -7.44 -5.38
N VAL A 116 6.44 -6.36 -6.13
CA VAL A 116 5.31 -6.19 -7.04
C VAL A 116 5.83 -5.72 -8.40
N GLU A 117 5.48 -6.43 -9.46
CA GLU A 117 5.76 -5.99 -10.83
C GLU A 117 4.57 -5.17 -11.36
N ALA A 118 4.85 -3.97 -11.84
CA ALA A 118 3.83 -3.17 -12.51
C ALA A 118 3.37 -3.86 -13.80
N GLY A 119 2.09 -3.77 -14.08
CA GLY A 119 1.46 -4.42 -15.22
C GLY A 119 -0.05 -4.24 -15.24
N PRO A 120 -0.79 -5.07 -15.97
CA PRO A 120 -2.24 -4.95 -16.11
C PRO A 120 -3.01 -4.97 -14.78
N ASP A 121 -2.57 -5.80 -13.83
CA ASP A 121 -3.22 -5.97 -12.53
C ASP A 121 -2.62 -5.08 -11.43
N ASN A 122 -1.43 -4.52 -11.68
CA ASN A 122 -0.68 -3.70 -10.74
C ASN A 122 -0.31 -2.38 -11.42
N ALA A 123 -1.29 -1.51 -11.57
CA ALA A 123 -1.13 -0.26 -12.28
C ALA A 123 -0.34 0.78 -11.48
N ILE A 124 0.49 1.53 -12.21
CA ILE A 124 1.07 2.78 -11.72
C ILE A 124 0.09 3.90 -12.07
N ARG A 125 -0.26 4.74 -11.11
CA ARG A 125 -1.03 5.95 -11.33
C ARG A 125 -0.36 7.15 -10.69
N VAL A 126 -0.48 8.30 -11.30
CA VAL A 126 -0.01 9.56 -10.73
C VAL A 126 -1.20 10.52 -10.67
N SER A 127 -1.51 11.00 -9.48
CA SER A 127 -2.46 12.08 -9.23
C SER A 127 -1.73 13.35 -8.86
N ALA A 128 -2.38 14.48 -8.92
CA ALA A 128 -1.84 15.74 -8.41
C ALA A 128 -2.29 15.98 -6.97
N ASP A 129 -1.42 16.52 -6.15
CA ASP A 129 -1.80 17.06 -4.85
C ASP A 129 -2.81 18.20 -5.05
N PRO A 130 -3.98 18.16 -4.39
CA PRO A 130 -5.02 19.17 -4.62
C PRO A 130 -4.64 20.59 -4.15
N VAL A 131 -3.63 20.71 -3.29
CA VAL A 131 -3.20 21.98 -2.73
C VAL A 131 -1.95 22.50 -3.44
N THR A 132 -0.94 21.63 -3.60
CA THR A 132 0.38 22.02 -4.14
C THR A 132 0.53 21.74 -5.63
N GLY A 133 -0.32 20.88 -6.21
CA GLY A 133 -0.18 20.40 -7.59
C GLY A 133 0.95 19.39 -7.78
N GLU A 134 1.71 19.07 -6.73
CA GLU A 134 2.81 18.09 -6.82
C GLU A 134 2.33 16.71 -7.20
N PRO A 135 3.11 15.94 -7.97
CA PRO A 135 2.73 14.59 -8.35
C PRO A 135 2.69 13.64 -7.14
N ARG A 136 1.61 12.88 -7.06
CA ARG A 136 1.41 11.78 -6.09
C ARG A 136 1.37 10.46 -6.83
N PRO A 137 2.51 9.76 -6.93
CA PRO A 137 2.60 8.47 -7.61
C PRO A 137 2.24 7.32 -6.68
N TYR A 138 1.46 6.37 -7.20
CA TYR A 138 1.02 5.16 -6.50
C TYR A 138 1.16 3.94 -7.39
N LEU A 139 1.40 2.80 -6.75
CA LEU A 139 1.38 1.47 -7.36
C LEU A 139 0.27 0.65 -6.70
N HIS A 140 -0.60 0.03 -7.49
CA HIS A 140 -1.53 -0.97 -6.96
C HIS A 140 -0.77 -2.23 -6.54
N VAL A 141 -0.88 -2.60 -5.28
CA VAL A 141 -0.20 -3.78 -4.71
C VAL A 141 -1.11 -5.00 -4.76
N ARG A 142 -2.28 -4.91 -4.14
CA ARG A 142 -3.29 -5.97 -4.14
C ARG A 142 -4.63 -5.46 -3.62
N ARG A 143 -5.73 -5.92 -4.21
CA ARG A 143 -7.12 -5.71 -3.72
C ARG A 143 -7.43 -4.29 -3.27
N GLY A 144 -7.06 -3.31 -4.07
CA GLY A 144 -7.26 -1.89 -3.76
C GLY A 144 -6.28 -1.29 -2.75
N LEU A 145 -5.34 -2.07 -2.23
CA LEU A 145 -4.25 -1.59 -1.41
C LEU A 145 -3.13 -1.08 -2.30
N GLU A 146 -2.71 0.16 -2.08
CA GLU A 146 -1.70 0.84 -2.88
C GLU A 146 -0.45 1.14 -2.07
N ALA A 147 0.67 1.29 -2.77
CA ALA A 147 1.91 1.82 -2.24
C ALA A 147 2.17 3.22 -2.81
N ARG A 148 2.39 4.21 -1.95
CA ARG A 148 2.92 5.51 -2.36
C ARG A 148 4.38 5.35 -2.75
N LEU A 149 4.78 5.76 -3.95
CA LEU A 149 6.19 5.78 -4.33
C LEU A 149 6.90 6.88 -3.53
N ARG A 150 7.99 6.53 -2.86
CA ARG A 150 8.86 7.51 -2.22
C ARG A 150 9.49 8.41 -3.27
N ARG A 151 9.81 9.64 -2.90
CA ARG A 151 10.34 10.64 -3.82
C ARG A 151 11.56 10.15 -4.62
N PRO A 152 12.58 9.50 -4.04
CA PRO A 152 13.69 8.94 -4.81
C PRO A 152 13.26 7.90 -5.82
N VAL A 153 12.33 7.01 -5.45
CA VAL A 153 11.80 5.97 -6.34
C VAL A 153 11.04 6.59 -7.52
N PHE A 154 10.29 7.64 -7.26
CA PHE A 154 9.60 8.36 -8.33
C PHE A 154 10.57 9.05 -9.29
N TYR A 155 11.67 9.62 -8.79
CA TYR A 155 12.71 10.22 -9.64
C TYR A 155 13.39 9.16 -10.51
N GLU A 156 13.75 8.00 -9.96
CA GLU A 156 14.28 6.89 -10.74
C GLU A 156 13.29 6.43 -11.83
N LEU A 157 11.99 6.39 -11.50
CA LEU A 157 10.95 6.06 -12.46
C LEU A 157 10.88 7.08 -13.60
N VAL A 158 10.96 8.38 -13.29
CA VAL A 158 10.95 9.46 -14.29
C VAL A 158 12.19 9.40 -15.18
N GLU A 159 13.36 9.04 -14.66
CA GLU A 159 14.58 8.83 -15.44
C GLU A 159 14.44 7.69 -16.46
N MET A 160 13.64 6.66 -16.15
CA MET A 160 13.33 5.57 -17.07
C MET A 160 12.20 5.90 -18.06
N ALA A 161 11.54 7.03 -17.89
CA ALA A 161 10.37 7.42 -18.70
C ALA A 161 10.77 7.81 -20.11
N LYS A 162 9.88 7.55 -21.06
CA LYS A 162 9.99 7.98 -22.45
C LYS A 162 8.80 8.87 -22.79
N GLU A 163 9.06 9.85 -23.67
CA GLU A 163 8.01 10.70 -24.19
C GLU A 163 7.14 9.96 -25.20
N ARG A 164 5.85 10.21 -25.14
CA ARG A 164 4.86 9.74 -26.10
C ARG A 164 3.81 10.82 -26.30
N ASP A 165 3.40 11.01 -27.54
CA ASP A 165 2.26 11.88 -27.85
C ASP A 165 0.95 11.23 -27.38
N THR A 166 0.18 12.00 -26.62
CA THR A 166 -1.15 11.61 -26.16
C THR A 166 -2.18 12.67 -26.55
N PRO A 167 -3.48 12.38 -26.49
CA PRO A 167 -4.51 13.39 -26.73
C PRO A 167 -4.42 14.63 -25.83
N GLN A 168 -3.74 14.50 -24.67
CA GLN A 168 -3.51 15.58 -23.72
C GLN A 168 -2.19 16.31 -23.97
N GLY A 169 -1.43 15.90 -25.02
CA GLY A 169 -0.12 16.44 -25.37
C GLY A 169 1.04 15.50 -25.04
N PRO A 170 2.28 15.97 -25.27
CA PRO A 170 3.48 15.16 -25.01
C PRO A 170 3.55 14.78 -23.53
N THR A 171 3.64 13.48 -23.26
CA THR A 171 3.55 12.92 -21.92
C THR A 171 4.71 11.96 -21.69
N LEU A 172 5.36 12.09 -20.53
CA LEU A 172 6.33 11.11 -20.05
C LEU A 172 5.60 9.89 -19.46
N GLY A 173 6.06 8.71 -19.79
CA GLY A 173 5.52 7.47 -19.25
C GLY A 173 6.54 6.36 -19.27
N VAL A 174 6.24 5.31 -18.50
CA VAL A 174 7.03 4.10 -18.40
C VAL A 174 6.25 2.91 -18.93
N THR A 175 6.94 1.93 -19.49
CA THR A 175 6.34 0.67 -19.91
C THR A 175 6.80 -0.44 -19.00
N SER A 176 5.85 -1.25 -18.55
CA SER A 176 6.10 -2.45 -17.74
C SER A 176 5.10 -3.53 -18.11
N ASN A 177 5.60 -4.74 -18.36
CA ASN A 177 4.79 -5.90 -18.77
C ASN A 177 3.77 -5.55 -19.89
N GLY A 178 4.22 -4.82 -20.91
CA GLY A 178 3.41 -4.43 -22.07
C GLY A 178 2.42 -3.29 -21.83
N VAL A 179 2.31 -2.75 -20.63
CA VAL A 179 1.44 -1.63 -20.28
C VAL A 179 2.23 -0.34 -20.15
N TRP A 180 1.74 0.72 -20.81
CA TRP A 180 2.30 2.05 -20.65
C TRP A 180 1.56 2.85 -19.59
N PHE A 181 2.31 3.41 -18.65
CA PHE A 181 1.80 4.21 -17.55
C PHE A 181 2.31 5.65 -17.65
N PRO A 182 1.43 6.66 -17.79
CA PRO A 182 1.82 8.06 -17.77
C PRO A 182 2.32 8.46 -16.38
N VAL A 183 3.41 9.21 -16.33
CA VAL A 183 3.98 9.71 -15.08
C VAL A 183 3.93 11.24 -14.96
N GLY A 184 3.73 11.95 -16.08
CA GLY A 184 3.57 13.41 -16.06
C GLY A 184 3.74 14.02 -17.44
N PRO A 185 3.51 15.33 -17.59
CA PRO A 185 3.71 16.05 -18.84
C PRO A 185 5.20 16.15 -19.18
N ALA A 186 5.56 16.00 -20.45
CA ALA A 186 6.96 16.06 -20.91
C ALA A 186 7.63 17.44 -20.68
N LYS A 187 6.85 18.49 -20.59
CA LYS A 187 7.35 19.88 -20.42
C LYS A 187 7.57 20.29 -18.95
N ALA A 188 7.36 19.42 -17.98
CA ALA A 188 7.55 19.74 -16.55
C ALA A 188 9.02 19.79 -16.09
N HIS A 189 9.99 19.59 -17.01
CA HIS A 189 11.42 19.62 -16.68
C HIS A 189 12.08 21.00 -16.73
N LEU A 190 11.33 22.08 -16.79
CA LEU A 190 11.88 23.44 -16.86
C LEU A 190 11.34 24.35 -15.75
N LEU A 191 11.43 23.93 -14.49
CA LEU A 191 11.39 24.86 -13.34
C LEU A 191 12.28 24.34 -12.22
#